data_c52c90258c12d9a9845b565cdcb58d75
#
_entry.id   c52c90258c12d9a9845b565cdcb58d75
#
_cell.length_a   1.000
_cell.length_b   1.000
_cell.length_c   1.000
_cell.angle_alpha   90.00
_cell.angle_beta   90.00
_cell.angle_gamma   90.00
#
_symmetry.space_group_name_H-M   'P 1'
#
loop_
_entity.id
_entity.type
_entity.pdbx_description
1 polymer ?
#
loop_
_entity_poly.entity_id
_entity_poly.type
_entity_poly.pdbx_seq_one_letter_code
_entity_poly.pdbx_strand_id
1 'polypeptide(L)'
;MEAATGRRTRHVGRVALVWFGAVLLGSRLAGAAAPGQDLRQTYRSAIDDTDQPYRIYLPSAYDGNRAWPLIIAMHGTGGNEATLFDGYENDGAIKKAAEANGALLVSPLGRGVTEFRGIGENDILCVLEEVAKRYRVDRDRVYLTGHSMGGTGAAYLALHHPDLFAAAAPLAAAYSFPWLARNAATVPFLWISGAKDSDFYMRGVLVGVERMLKFGGPVTLEVLPGEGHRGPVQDFHRVFAWLVARKRDPHPQSYFFEVDTPVHGSAWWTTVEKIAEPGRMATVRAEATSRTTVHLQLENVAELGFTPDPAVFDVEQALAVSVGNTEAGRFKIPAGQALRLSNVSGRWRAEVKPAQPKALTGFRQFPVATAPEEIDMVGTEKRLANWITDAMRAATQADIALYNAVYYRGLPIPAGTVDIVDLIQCSRPFDEELVTLRLSGREIRQMLENNLPDPGKSEPALAVNRAGAGPIVQVSGLRYKFDLKQPAGRRVVECNLDPDRTYTVVMEGQVMARDTLRLGAHFKKVNYTTTPIGFTTALYGHAARSGVINPAREGRVEEVR
;
A
#
# COMPACT_ATOMS: atom_id res chain seq x y z
N MET A 1 62.88 -44.07 11.65
CA MET A 1 64.30 -43.67 11.82
C MET A 1 64.31 -42.20 11.51
N GLU A 2 64.23 -41.40 12.52
CA GLU A 2 65.30 -40.60 13.13
C GLU A 2 65.77 -39.49 12.21
N ALA A 3 65.97 -38.26 12.52
CA ALA A 3 65.96 -37.47 13.76
C ALA A 3 66.07 -36.02 13.27
N ALA A 4 65.38 -35.11 13.86
CA ALA A 4 65.78 -34.17 14.90
C ALA A 4 66.86 -33.10 14.57
N THR A 5 66.47 -31.91 14.99
CA THR A 5 67.23 -30.74 15.54
C THR A 5 67.63 -29.68 14.51
N GLY A 6 67.29 -28.46 14.83
CA GLY A 6 67.88 -27.51 15.65
C GLY A 6 67.49 -26.03 15.37
N ARG A 7 67.19 -25.35 16.44
CA ARG A 7 66.96 -23.92 16.60
C ARG A 7 68.07 -23.01 15.98
N ARG A 8 67.69 -21.84 15.50
CA ARG A 8 68.25 -20.56 15.98
C ARG A 8 67.43 -19.35 15.53
N THR A 9 67.02 -18.60 16.52
CA THR A 9 66.49 -17.25 16.50
C THR A 9 67.46 -16.26 15.90
N ARG A 10 66.95 -15.34 15.02
CA ARG A 10 67.54 -14.01 14.85
C ARG A 10 66.42 -13.00 14.68
N HIS A 11 66.30 -12.12 15.68
CA HIS A 11 65.57 -10.85 15.59
C HIS A 11 66.27 -9.96 14.54
N VAL A 12 65.47 -9.47 13.58
CA VAL A 12 65.81 -8.27 12.82
C VAL A 12 64.54 -7.41 12.77
N GLY A 13 64.59 -6.32 13.51
CA GLY A 13 63.54 -5.29 13.50
C GLY A 13 63.36 -4.71 12.10
N ARG A 14 62.14 -4.68 11.62
CA ARG A 14 61.71 -3.91 10.48
C ARG A 14 60.83 -2.76 10.98
N VAL A 15 61.37 -1.55 10.85
CA VAL A 15 60.65 -0.31 10.98
C VAL A 15 59.56 -0.29 9.89
N ALA A 16 58.31 -0.32 10.29
CA ALA A 16 57.17 -0.14 9.40
C ALA A 16 56.98 1.38 9.20
N LEU A 17 57.35 1.91 8.03
CA LEU A 17 56.90 3.21 7.58
C LEU A 17 55.40 3.13 7.32
N VAL A 18 54.60 3.75 8.19
CA VAL A 18 53.17 3.95 7.97
C VAL A 18 53.02 5.12 6.98
N TRP A 19 52.74 4.79 5.75
CA TRP A 19 52.25 5.77 4.80
C TRP A 19 50.78 6.09 5.15
N PHE A 20 50.56 7.29 5.72
CA PHE A 20 49.23 7.89 5.75
C PHE A 20 48.90 8.35 4.33
N GLY A 21 48.31 7.44 3.56
CA GLY A 21 47.61 7.82 2.34
C GLY A 21 46.34 8.56 2.74
N ALA A 22 46.33 9.88 2.59
CA ALA A 22 45.13 10.69 2.63
C ALA A 22 44.22 10.21 1.48
N VAL A 23 43.25 9.36 1.78
CA VAL A 23 42.13 9.09 0.89
C VAL A 23 41.30 10.37 0.89
N LEU A 24 41.61 11.26 -0.06
CA LEU A 24 40.67 12.28 -0.50
C LEU A 24 39.43 11.54 -1.02
N LEU A 25 38.46 11.33 -0.15
CA LEU A 25 37.08 11.12 -0.56
C LEU A 25 36.66 12.40 -1.30
N GLY A 26 36.97 12.45 -2.58
CA GLY A 26 36.33 13.36 -3.50
C GLY A 26 34.86 13.05 -3.49
N SER A 27 34.08 13.75 -2.69
CA SER A 27 32.67 13.96 -2.96
C SER A 27 32.59 14.51 -4.38
N ARG A 28 32.38 13.65 -5.36
CA ARG A 28 31.90 14.08 -6.67
C ARG A 28 30.58 14.79 -6.37
N LEU A 29 30.64 16.12 -6.27
CA LEU A 29 29.50 16.94 -6.58
C LEU A 29 29.02 16.42 -7.93
N ALA A 30 27.88 15.72 -7.94
CA ALA A 30 27.26 15.29 -9.17
C ALA A 30 27.10 16.56 -10.00
N GLY A 31 27.86 16.67 -11.09
CA GLY A 31 27.76 17.81 -11.98
C GLY A 31 26.28 17.97 -12.33
N ALA A 32 25.77 19.20 -12.28
CA ALA A 32 24.39 19.49 -12.64
C ALA A 32 24.14 18.89 -14.02
N ALA A 33 23.17 17.95 -14.11
CA ALA A 33 22.85 17.29 -15.37
C ALA A 33 22.32 18.34 -16.34
N ALA A 34 22.74 18.28 -17.60
CA ALA A 34 22.29 19.22 -18.62
C ALA A 34 20.77 19.09 -18.84
N PRO A 35 20.04 20.21 -18.99
CA PRO A 35 18.58 20.21 -19.18
C PRO A 35 18.14 19.49 -20.47
N GLY A 36 16.88 19.06 -20.50
CA GLY A 36 16.33 18.30 -21.65
C GLY A 36 16.84 16.87 -21.71
N GLN A 37 17.28 16.29 -20.58
CA GLN A 37 17.89 14.96 -20.53
C GLN A 37 16.96 13.92 -19.90
N ASP A 38 16.98 12.74 -20.48
CA ASP A 38 16.39 11.51 -19.98
C ASP A 38 17.51 10.63 -19.40
N LEU A 39 17.57 10.50 -18.10
CA LEU A 39 18.65 9.86 -17.35
C LEU A 39 18.17 8.57 -16.70
N ARG A 40 18.98 7.50 -16.84
CA ARG A 40 18.83 6.27 -16.08
C ARG A 40 19.63 6.39 -14.79
N GLN A 41 18.99 6.13 -13.68
CA GLN A 41 19.55 6.25 -12.34
C GLN A 41 19.21 5.02 -11.52
N THR A 42 19.98 4.82 -10.46
CA THR A 42 19.69 3.82 -9.42
C THR A 42 19.87 4.44 -8.05
N TYR A 43 19.20 3.86 -7.05
CA TYR A 43 19.55 4.05 -5.65
C TYR A 43 19.77 2.70 -4.98
N ARG A 44 20.60 2.66 -3.94
CA ARG A 44 20.83 1.45 -3.15
C ARG A 44 19.75 1.32 -2.10
N SER A 45 18.97 0.25 -2.15
CA SER A 45 17.94 -0.04 -1.15
C SER A 45 18.57 -0.52 0.16
N ALA A 46 18.19 0.10 1.27
CA ALA A 46 18.63 -0.32 2.60
C ALA A 46 17.90 -1.57 3.13
N ILE A 47 16.84 -2.02 2.44
CA ILE A 47 16.03 -3.17 2.87
C ILE A 47 16.73 -4.48 2.56
N ASP A 48 17.31 -4.59 1.36
CA ASP A 48 17.85 -5.84 0.81
C ASP A 48 19.18 -5.67 0.10
N ASP A 49 19.80 -4.50 0.24
CA ASP A 49 21.09 -4.16 -0.37
C ASP A 49 21.13 -4.39 -1.89
N THR A 50 20.02 -4.06 -2.59
CA THR A 50 19.92 -4.15 -4.05
C THR A 50 19.86 -2.77 -4.71
N ASP A 51 20.29 -2.68 -5.97
CA ASP A 51 20.18 -1.46 -6.78
C ASP A 51 18.79 -1.38 -7.40
N GLN A 52 18.05 -0.31 -7.10
CA GLN A 52 16.70 -0.08 -7.62
C GLN A 52 16.74 0.99 -8.71
N PRO A 53 16.36 0.64 -9.96
CA PRO A 53 16.42 1.59 -11.07
C PRO A 53 15.23 2.55 -11.08
N TYR A 54 15.50 3.76 -11.57
CA TYR A 54 14.49 4.74 -11.95
C TYR A 54 14.94 5.57 -13.15
N ARG A 55 14.00 6.14 -13.87
CA ARG A 55 14.25 7.11 -14.94
C ARG A 55 13.87 8.50 -14.47
N ILE A 56 14.65 9.50 -14.84
CA ILE A 56 14.32 10.90 -14.60
C ILE A 56 14.51 11.72 -15.87
N TYR A 57 13.52 12.57 -16.18
CA TYR A 57 13.58 13.57 -17.23
C TYR A 57 13.69 14.95 -16.62
N LEU A 58 14.69 15.69 -17.07
CA LEU A 58 14.90 17.10 -16.72
C LEU A 58 14.47 17.96 -17.91
N PRO A 59 13.49 18.87 -17.78
CA PRO A 59 13.11 19.78 -18.85
C PRO A 59 14.28 20.66 -19.33
N SER A 60 14.24 21.11 -20.59
CA SER A 60 15.29 21.94 -21.19
C SER A 60 15.53 23.25 -20.45
N ALA A 61 14.51 23.77 -19.78
CA ALA A 61 14.60 24.97 -18.95
C ALA A 61 15.13 24.72 -17.52
N TYR A 62 15.43 23.46 -17.13
CA TYR A 62 15.95 23.16 -15.79
C TYR A 62 17.39 23.69 -15.63
N ASP A 63 17.58 24.63 -14.73
CA ASP A 63 18.87 25.29 -14.46
C ASP A 63 19.43 25.02 -13.06
N GLY A 64 18.69 24.29 -12.21
CA GLY A 64 19.08 24.04 -10.82
C GLY A 64 19.01 25.28 -9.89
N ASN A 65 18.62 26.46 -10.39
CA ASN A 65 18.61 27.71 -9.61
C ASN A 65 17.33 27.90 -8.80
N ARG A 66 16.23 27.36 -9.25
CA ARG A 66 14.92 27.42 -8.58
C ARG A 66 14.40 26.02 -8.23
N ALA A 67 13.47 25.95 -7.29
CA ALA A 67 12.75 24.71 -7.01
C ALA A 67 11.73 24.40 -8.11
N TRP A 68 11.64 23.13 -8.51
CA TRP A 68 10.83 22.65 -9.62
C TRP A 68 9.76 21.67 -9.14
N PRO A 69 8.57 21.68 -9.77
CA PRO A 69 7.57 20.64 -9.56
C PRO A 69 8.14 19.27 -9.94
N LEU A 70 7.73 18.21 -9.22
CA LEU A 70 8.11 16.84 -9.52
C LEU A 70 6.87 15.98 -9.76
N ILE A 71 6.82 15.28 -10.88
CA ILE A 71 5.79 14.29 -11.18
C ILE A 71 6.40 12.90 -11.08
N ILE A 72 5.82 12.05 -10.24
CA ILE A 72 6.18 10.63 -10.12
C ILE A 72 5.15 9.85 -10.93
N ALA A 73 5.61 9.18 -12.00
CA ALA A 73 4.78 8.43 -12.94
C ALA A 73 5.04 6.93 -12.83
N MET A 74 4.03 6.17 -12.45
CA MET A 74 4.11 4.74 -12.14
C MET A 74 3.55 3.88 -13.26
N HIS A 75 4.27 2.82 -13.64
CA HIS A 75 3.90 1.92 -14.73
C HIS A 75 2.76 0.94 -14.38
N GLY A 76 2.13 0.36 -15.40
CA GLY A 76 1.13 -0.71 -15.25
C GLY A 76 1.77 -2.08 -14.96
N THR A 77 0.93 -3.08 -14.69
CA THR A 77 1.35 -4.46 -14.41
C THR A 77 2.25 -5.01 -15.54
N GLY A 78 3.39 -5.56 -15.15
CA GLY A 78 4.39 -6.12 -16.09
C GLY A 78 5.32 -5.08 -16.72
N GLY A 79 5.14 -3.78 -16.38
CA GLY A 79 6.04 -2.72 -16.80
C GLY A 79 7.26 -2.56 -15.90
N ASN A 80 8.04 -1.52 -16.20
CA ASN A 80 9.22 -1.10 -15.45
C ASN A 80 9.40 0.43 -15.57
N GLU A 81 10.51 0.96 -15.06
CA GLU A 81 10.83 2.39 -15.07
C GLU A 81 10.91 3.03 -16.48
N ALA A 82 11.08 2.21 -17.51
CA ALA A 82 11.15 2.68 -18.90
C ALA A 82 9.78 2.71 -19.60
N THR A 83 8.80 1.97 -19.10
CA THR A 83 7.53 1.71 -19.79
C THR A 83 6.78 2.98 -20.22
N LEU A 84 6.63 3.96 -19.32
CA LEU A 84 5.95 5.21 -19.66
C LEU A 84 6.86 6.19 -20.42
N PHE A 85 8.19 6.04 -20.33
CA PHE A 85 9.18 6.92 -20.95
C PHE A 85 9.45 6.60 -22.41
N ASP A 86 9.48 5.30 -22.77
CA ASP A 86 9.98 4.84 -24.06
C ASP A 86 8.88 4.42 -25.04
N GLY A 87 7.67 4.82 -24.81
CA GLY A 87 6.70 4.62 -25.86
C GLY A 87 5.52 3.71 -25.55
N TYR A 88 5.20 3.49 -24.32
CA TYR A 88 3.97 2.78 -23.95
C TYR A 88 2.74 3.44 -24.65
N GLU A 89 2.66 3.18 -25.98
CA GLU A 89 1.61 3.67 -26.90
C GLU A 89 1.52 5.20 -27.08
N ASN A 90 2.49 5.99 -26.59
CA ASN A 90 2.45 7.43 -26.67
C ASN A 90 3.77 8.07 -27.20
N ASP A 91 4.68 7.31 -27.79
CA ASP A 91 5.94 7.78 -28.39
C ASP A 91 6.73 8.76 -27.50
N GLY A 92 6.80 8.49 -26.21
CA GLY A 92 7.45 9.39 -25.25
C GLY A 92 6.69 10.69 -24.99
N ALA A 93 5.39 10.75 -25.29
CA ALA A 93 4.55 11.93 -25.07
C ALA A 93 4.56 12.40 -23.62
N ILE A 94 4.79 11.49 -22.67
CA ILE A 94 4.92 11.85 -21.24
C ILE A 94 6.10 12.81 -20.99
N LYS A 95 7.24 12.65 -21.67
CA LYS A 95 8.39 13.56 -21.56
C LYS A 95 8.10 14.91 -22.21
N LYS A 96 7.42 14.92 -23.35
CA LYS A 96 6.94 16.16 -24.00
C LYS A 96 5.96 16.92 -23.10
N ALA A 97 5.09 16.20 -22.39
CA ALA A 97 4.19 16.78 -21.41
C ALA A 97 4.93 17.40 -20.22
N ALA A 98 5.97 16.73 -19.71
CA ALA A 98 6.82 17.26 -18.64
C ALA A 98 7.57 18.54 -19.08
N GLU A 99 8.12 18.52 -20.30
CA GLU A 99 8.76 19.68 -20.92
C GLU A 99 7.81 20.89 -21.00
N ALA A 100 6.63 20.68 -21.59
CA ALA A 100 5.65 21.74 -21.80
C ALA A 100 5.06 22.32 -20.49
N ASN A 101 5.01 21.52 -19.43
CA ASN A 101 4.48 21.93 -18.13
C ASN A 101 5.56 22.35 -17.12
N GLY A 102 6.84 22.33 -17.51
CA GLY A 102 7.95 22.77 -16.67
C GLY A 102 8.08 21.95 -15.37
N ALA A 103 7.98 20.63 -15.47
CA ALA A 103 8.06 19.72 -14.32
C ALA A 103 9.18 18.70 -14.52
N LEU A 104 9.91 18.38 -13.45
CA LEU A 104 10.72 17.17 -13.39
C LEU A 104 9.79 15.96 -13.46
N LEU A 105 10.20 14.92 -14.18
CA LEU A 105 9.42 13.69 -14.29
C LEU A 105 10.28 12.50 -13.89
N VAL A 106 9.81 11.71 -12.93
CA VAL A 106 10.49 10.48 -12.51
C VAL A 106 9.59 9.26 -12.67
N SER A 107 10.16 8.16 -13.14
CA SER A 107 9.48 6.86 -13.25
C SER A 107 10.32 5.80 -12.52
N PRO A 108 9.87 5.33 -11.34
CA PRO A 108 10.55 4.28 -10.57
C PRO A 108 10.13 2.88 -11.03
N LEU A 109 11.01 1.87 -10.82
CA LEU A 109 10.64 0.46 -10.95
C LEU A 109 9.63 0.01 -9.89
N GLY A 110 9.74 0.51 -8.63
CA GLY A 110 8.84 0.17 -7.53
C GLY A 110 8.74 -1.34 -7.28
N ARG A 111 9.84 -2.08 -7.45
CA ARG A 111 9.91 -3.56 -7.35
C ARG A 111 9.00 -4.30 -8.34
N GLY A 112 8.67 -3.69 -9.46
CA GLY A 112 7.88 -4.32 -10.53
C GLY A 112 6.40 -4.53 -10.16
N VAL A 113 5.99 -5.76 -9.89
CA VAL A 113 4.56 -6.11 -9.66
C VAL A 113 4.15 -6.05 -8.18
N THR A 114 4.59 -5.05 -7.43
CA THR A 114 4.25 -4.86 -6.00
C THR A 114 3.00 -4.01 -5.77
N GLU A 115 2.40 -3.50 -6.84
CA GLU A 115 1.31 -2.51 -6.80
C GLU A 115 1.69 -1.21 -6.08
N PHE A 116 2.99 -0.94 -6.01
CA PHE A 116 3.56 0.21 -5.31
C PHE A 116 3.12 0.27 -3.84
N ARG A 117 2.96 -0.90 -3.21
CA ARG A 117 2.57 -1.08 -1.81
C ARG A 117 3.71 -1.76 -1.04
N GLY A 118 3.77 -1.53 0.27
CA GLY A 118 4.79 -2.10 1.13
C GLY A 118 6.21 -1.79 0.62
N ILE A 119 6.98 -2.81 0.22
CA ILE A 119 8.34 -2.59 -0.29
C ILE A 119 8.37 -1.71 -1.55
N GLY A 120 7.35 -1.79 -2.41
CA GLY A 120 7.22 -0.93 -3.59
C GLY A 120 6.91 0.52 -3.22
N GLU A 121 6.10 0.76 -2.18
CA GLU A 121 5.86 2.09 -1.62
C GLU A 121 7.15 2.72 -1.10
N ASN A 122 7.92 1.95 -0.32
CA ASN A 122 9.21 2.41 0.17
C ASN A 122 10.14 2.84 -0.97
N ASP A 123 10.17 2.10 -2.07
CA ASP A 123 10.97 2.47 -3.24
C ASP A 123 10.54 3.80 -3.85
N ILE A 124 9.23 4.09 -3.92
CA ILE A 124 8.75 5.40 -4.40
C ILE A 124 9.22 6.54 -3.50
N LEU A 125 9.11 6.35 -2.18
CA LEU A 125 9.56 7.35 -1.20
C LEU A 125 11.08 7.52 -1.22
N CYS A 126 11.84 6.43 -1.39
CA CYS A 126 13.30 6.49 -1.57
C CYS A 126 13.67 7.26 -2.85
N VAL A 127 13.02 7.00 -3.96
CA VAL A 127 13.27 7.73 -5.22
C VAL A 127 12.94 9.22 -5.07
N LEU A 128 11.83 9.57 -4.39
CA LEU A 128 11.52 10.97 -4.07
C LEU A 128 12.66 11.64 -3.32
N GLU A 129 13.18 10.99 -2.27
CA GLU A 129 14.28 11.54 -1.47
C GLU A 129 15.59 11.62 -2.27
N GLU A 130 15.94 10.61 -3.06
CA GLU A 130 17.14 10.63 -3.91
C GLU A 130 17.07 11.72 -4.98
N VAL A 131 15.92 11.91 -5.61
CA VAL A 131 15.71 12.98 -6.58
C VAL A 131 15.83 14.36 -5.91
N ALA A 132 15.24 14.52 -4.73
CA ALA A 132 15.29 15.79 -4.02
C ALA A 132 16.67 16.13 -3.40
N LYS A 133 17.54 15.14 -3.18
CA LYS A 133 18.95 15.36 -2.82
C LYS A 133 19.78 15.84 -4.01
N ARG A 134 19.47 15.38 -5.22
CA ARG A 134 20.25 15.66 -6.44
C ARG A 134 19.76 16.86 -7.21
N TYR A 135 18.45 17.14 -7.13
CA TYR A 135 17.78 18.18 -7.90
C TYR A 135 16.94 19.07 -6.99
N ARG A 136 16.77 20.34 -7.38
CA ARG A 136 15.97 21.30 -6.59
C ARG A 136 14.48 21.08 -6.81
N VAL A 137 13.90 20.17 -6.03
CA VAL A 137 12.46 19.85 -6.02
C VAL A 137 11.71 20.84 -5.12
N ASP A 138 10.60 21.36 -5.62
CA ASP A 138 9.58 22.03 -4.79
C ASP A 138 8.77 20.97 -4.05
N ARG A 139 9.05 20.77 -2.77
CA ARG A 139 8.41 19.77 -1.93
C ARG A 139 6.89 19.97 -1.77
N ASP A 140 6.38 21.17 -2.04
CA ASP A 140 4.95 21.44 -1.99
C ASP A 140 4.28 21.22 -3.36
N ARG A 141 5.05 20.81 -4.36
CA ARG A 141 4.59 20.54 -5.73
C ARG A 141 5.09 19.18 -6.22
N VAL A 142 4.87 18.15 -5.40
CA VAL A 142 5.14 16.74 -5.73
C VAL A 142 3.82 16.05 -6.05
N TYR A 143 3.74 15.40 -7.21
CA TYR A 143 2.52 14.81 -7.74
C TYR A 143 2.68 13.35 -8.06
N LEU A 144 1.58 12.63 -7.98
CA LEU A 144 1.50 11.20 -8.33
C LEU A 144 0.61 11.01 -9.57
N THR A 145 1.06 10.17 -10.49
CA THR A 145 0.23 9.64 -11.58
C THR A 145 0.70 8.25 -11.95
N GLY A 146 -0.07 7.55 -12.74
CA GLY A 146 0.31 6.23 -13.22
C GLY A 146 -0.84 5.53 -13.92
N HIS A 147 -0.52 4.48 -14.67
CA HIS A 147 -1.47 3.71 -15.45
C HIS A 147 -1.80 2.38 -14.80
N SER A 148 -3.09 1.99 -14.77
CA SER A 148 -3.52 0.67 -14.30
C SER A 148 -3.04 0.40 -12.87
N MET A 149 -2.16 -0.56 -12.65
CA MET A 149 -1.47 -0.80 -11.38
C MET A 149 -0.81 0.48 -10.82
N GLY A 150 -0.15 1.27 -11.67
CA GLY A 150 0.45 2.56 -11.27
C GLY A 150 -0.58 3.62 -10.90
N GLY A 151 -1.76 3.60 -11.54
CA GLY A 151 -2.89 4.46 -11.15
C GLY A 151 -3.42 4.10 -9.75
N THR A 152 -3.54 2.80 -9.47
CA THR A 152 -3.89 2.30 -8.13
C THR A 152 -2.82 2.69 -7.10
N GLY A 153 -1.53 2.55 -7.44
CA GLY A 153 -0.42 2.98 -6.59
C GLY A 153 -0.42 4.48 -6.31
N ALA A 154 -0.79 5.31 -7.30
CA ALA A 154 -0.93 6.76 -7.11
C ALA A 154 -2.03 7.10 -6.08
N ALA A 155 -3.17 6.40 -6.15
CA ALA A 155 -4.23 6.56 -5.16
C ALA A 155 -3.82 6.08 -3.78
N TYR A 156 -3.18 4.91 -3.70
CA TYR A 156 -2.68 4.33 -2.46
C TYR A 156 -1.73 5.29 -1.73
N LEU A 157 -0.69 5.75 -2.41
CA LEU A 157 0.32 6.65 -1.83
C LEU A 157 -0.29 7.98 -1.39
N ALA A 158 -1.17 8.59 -2.22
CA ALA A 158 -1.79 9.85 -1.89
C ALA A 158 -2.73 9.77 -0.68
N LEU A 159 -3.44 8.65 -0.50
CA LEU A 159 -4.35 8.45 0.64
C LEU A 159 -3.61 8.09 1.93
N HIS A 160 -2.48 7.39 1.85
CA HIS A 160 -1.67 7.04 3.03
C HIS A 160 -0.69 8.15 3.45
N HIS A 161 -0.30 9.02 2.50
CA HIS A 161 0.63 10.13 2.75
C HIS A 161 0.03 11.48 2.27
N PRO A 162 -1.14 11.90 2.79
CA PRO A 162 -1.82 13.10 2.30
C PRO A 162 -1.04 14.39 2.56
N ASP A 163 -0.05 14.35 3.41
CA ASP A 163 0.85 15.46 3.74
C ASP A 163 2.12 15.53 2.87
N LEU A 164 2.32 14.59 1.93
CA LEU A 164 3.48 14.57 1.04
C LEU A 164 3.17 15.07 -0.37
N PHE A 165 1.96 14.83 -0.87
CA PHE A 165 1.63 15.02 -2.26
C PHE A 165 0.63 16.16 -2.48
N ALA A 166 0.87 16.98 -3.50
CA ALA A 166 0.03 18.11 -3.84
C ALA A 166 -1.24 17.72 -4.62
N ALA A 167 -1.19 16.63 -5.36
CA ALA A 167 -2.33 16.05 -6.08
C ALA A 167 -1.96 14.65 -6.62
N ALA A 168 -2.99 13.87 -6.97
CA ALA A 168 -2.85 12.60 -7.65
C ALA A 168 -3.77 12.49 -8.87
N ALA A 169 -3.24 11.89 -9.96
CA ALA A 169 -4.00 11.61 -11.17
C ALA A 169 -3.94 10.11 -11.51
N PRO A 170 -4.79 9.26 -10.91
CA PRO A 170 -4.90 7.85 -11.24
C PRO A 170 -5.52 7.65 -12.64
N LEU A 171 -4.81 6.92 -13.53
CA LEU A 171 -5.22 6.66 -14.92
C LEU A 171 -5.58 5.17 -15.07
N ALA A 172 -6.82 4.87 -15.45
CA ALA A 172 -7.35 3.50 -15.58
C ALA A 172 -7.02 2.61 -14.37
N ALA A 173 -7.11 3.16 -13.17
CA ALA A 173 -6.80 2.45 -11.92
C ALA A 173 -7.74 1.26 -11.70
N ALA A 174 -7.26 0.24 -10.97
CA ALA A 174 -8.05 -0.96 -10.71
C ALA A 174 -9.06 -0.76 -9.57
N TYR A 175 -8.70 0.00 -8.52
CA TYR A 175 -9.54 0.25 -7.36
C TYR A 175 -9.08 1.49 -6.59
N SER A 176 -9.81 1.90 -5.55
CA SER A 176 -9.79 3.27 -5.04
C SER A 176 -9.73 3.42 -3.51
N PHE A 177 -9.50 2.35 -2.76
CA PHE A 177 -9.37 2.36 -1.28
C PHE A 177 -10.52 3.10 -0.56
N PRO A 178 -11.77 2.65 -0.69
CA PRO A 178 -12.94 3.40 -0.20
C PRO A 178 -12.96 3.61 1.32
N TRP A 179 -12.25 2.79 2.11
CA TRP A 179 -12.13 2.95 3.57
C TRP A 179 -11.20 4.10 3.99
N LEU A 180 -10.38 4.62 3.07
CA LEU A 180 -9.50 5.78 3.27
C LEU A 180 -10.04 7.05 2.57
N ALA A 181 -11.27 7.03 2.11
CA ALA A 181 -11.83 8.08 1.25
C ALA A 181 -11.81 9.48 1.89
N ARG A 182 -11.85 9.58 3.23
CA ARG A 182 -11.76 10.86 3.93
C ARG A 182 -10.39 11.52 3.83
N ASN A 183 -9.31 10.73 3.65
CA ASN A 183 -7.97 11.27 3.47
C ASN A 183 -7.84 12.07 2.16
N ALA A 184 -8.75 11.86 1.20
CA ALA A 184 -8.84 12.67 -0.01
C ALA A 184 -9.31 14.13 0.24
N ALA A 185 -9.74 14.48 1.45
CA ALA A 185 -10.18 15.85 1.75
C ALA A 185 -9.06 16.90 1.57
N THR A 186 -7.81 16.50 1.72
CA THR A 186 -6.64 17.38 1.62
C THR A 186 -5.82 17.19 0.35
N VAL A 187 -6.06 16.11 -0.41
CA VAL A 187 -5.34 15.82 -1.65
C VAL A 187 -6.31 15.82 -2.82
N PRO A 188 -6.16 16.75 -3.79
CA PRO A 188 -6.95 16.74 -5.01
C PRO A 188 -6.70 15.51 -5.88
N PHE A 189 -7.78 14.89 -6.39
CA PHE A 189 -7.72 13.75 -7.29
C PHE A 189 -8.35 14.05 -8.66
N LEU A 190 -7.68 13.62 -9.72
CA LEU A 190 -8.20 13.53 -11.07
C LEU A 190 -8.21 12.07 -11.52
N TRP A 191 -9.31 11.37 -11.35
CA TRP A 191 -9.48 10.01 -11.86
C TRP A 191 -9.86 10.05 -13.33
N ILE A 192 -9.17 9.28 -14.17
CA ILE A 192 -9.49 9.17 -15.60
C ILE A 192 -9.63 7.69 -15.96
N SER A 193 -10.77 7.32 -16.53
CA SER A 193 -11.09 5.96 -16.96
C SER A 193 -11.65 5.94 -18.38
N GLY A 194 -11.45 4.86 -19.12
CA GLY A 194 -12.09 4.67 -20.43
C GLY A 194 -13.50 4.08 -20.29
N ALA A 195 -14.46 4.60 -21.05
CA ALA A 195 -15.86 4.10 -21.01
C ALA A 195 -16.01 2.65 -21.50
N LYS A 196 -15.04 2.14 -22.28
CA LYS A 196 -14.98 0.76 -22.76
C LYS A 196 -14.00 -0.11 -21.95
N ASP A 197 -13.48 0.40 -20.84
CA ASP A 197 -12.72 -0.42 -19.91
C ASP A 197 -13.63 -1.47 -19.26
N SER A 198 -13.04 -2.53 -18.69
CA SER A 198 -13.87 -3.58 -18.08
C SER A 198 -14.68 -3.03 -16.90
N ASP A 199 -15.87 -3.58 -16.69
CA ASP A 199 -16.74 -3.27 -15.53
C ASP A 199 -15.98 -3.35 -14.20
N PHE A 200 -14.97 -4.21 -14.13
CA PHE A 200 -14.08 -4.39 -13.00
C PHE A 200 -13.35 -3.09 -12.62
N TYR A 201 -12.66 -2.44 -13.57
CA TYR A 201 -11.94 -1.19 -13.32
C TYR A 201 -12.89 -0.05 -12.99
N MET A 202 -13.99 0.06 -13.74
CA MET A 202 -14.97 1.11 -13.52
C MET A 202 -15.61 1.04 -12.13
N ARG A 203 -16.03 -0.15 -11.68
CA ARG A 203 -16.65 -0.31 -10.35
C ARG A 203 -15.66 -0.08 -9.22
N GLY A 204 -14.42 -0.59 -9.35
CA GLY A 204 -13.37 -0.40 -8.36
C GLY A 204 -13.04 1.08 -8.13
N VAL A 205 -13.12 1.90 -9.18
CA VAL A 205 -12.92 3.36 -9.09
C VAL A 205 -14.14 4.06 -8.53
N LEU A 206 -15.34 3.76 -9.04
CA LEU A 206 -16.58 4.47 -8.69
C LEU A 206 -16.89 4.45 -7.20
N VAL A 207 -16.71 3.30 -6.54
CA VAL A 207 -17.02 3.15 -5.10
C VAL A 207 -16.22 4.13 -4.25
N GLY A 208 -14.91 4.29 -4.50
CA GLY A 208 -14.10 5.23 -3.73
C GLY A 208 -14.34 6.67 -4.11
N VAL A 209 -14.47 6.97 -5.42
CA VAL A 209 -14.79 8.33 -5.90
C VAL A 209 -16.10 8.83 -5.30
N GLU A 210 -17.14 8.01 -5.27
CA GLU A 210 -18.41 8.34 -4.63
C GLU A 210 -18.25 8.71 -3.15
N ARG A 211 -17.45 7.91 -2.41
CA ARG A 211 -17.17 8.18 -0.99
C ARG A 211 -16.31 9.43 -0.79
N MET A 212 -15.28 9.62 -1.60
CA MET A 212 -14.45 10.82 -1.56
C MET A 212 -15.28 12.08 -1.76
N LEU A 213 -16.18 12.08 -2.74
CA LEU A 213 -17.13 13.17 -2.99
C LEU A 213 -18.09 13.37 -1.82
N LYS A 214 -18.63 12.29 -1.25
CA LYS A 214 -19.51 12.34 -0.07
C LYS A 214 -18.84 13.00 1.14
N PHE A 215 -17.53 12.83 1.29
CA PHE A 215 -16.75 13.45 2.36
C PHE A 215 -16.19 14.84 2.00
N GLY A 216 -16.59 15.40 0.85
CA GLY A 216 -16.18 16.74 0.44
C GLY A 216 -14.76 16.81 -0.15
N GLY A 217 -14.18 15.69 -0.56
CA GLY A 217 -12.87 15.66 -1.19
C GLY A 217 -12.86 16.41 -2.54
N PRO A 218 -11.77 17.11 -2.90
CA PRO A 218 -11.61 17.79 -4.18
C PRO A 218 -11.30 16.77 -5.29
N VAL A 219 -12.31 16.01 -5.71
CA VAL A 219 -12.21 14.88 -6.63
C VAL A 219 -12.95 15.16 -7.91
N THR A 220 -12.30 14.86 -9.03
CA THR A 220 -12.88 14.84 -10.38
C THR A 220 -12.75 13.44 -10.96
N LEU A 221 -13.83 12.92 -11.52
CA LEU A 221 -13.82 11.70 -12.33
C LEU A 221 -14.13 12.07 -13.78
N GLU A 222 -13.25 11.70 -14.68
CA GLU A 222 -13.45 11.78 -16.12
C GLU A 222 -13.55 10.38 -16.71
N VAL A 223 -14.62 10.15 -17.46
CA VAL A 223 -14.83 8.92 -18.21
C VAL A 223 -14.74 9.25 -19.70
N LEU A 224 -13.70 8.74 -20.36
CA LEU A 224 -13.42 9.06 -21.77
C LEU A 224 -14.33 8.23 -22.69
N PRO A 225 -15.24 8.90 -23.45
CA PRO A 225 -16.16 8.20 -24.34
C PRO A 225 -15.40 7.46 -25.45
N GLY A 226 -15.75 6.18 -25.67
CA GLY A 226 -15.17 5.38 -26.75
C GLY A 226 -13.80 4.78 -26.44
N GLU A 227 -13.13 5.19 -25.36
CA GLU A 227 -11.82 4.70 -24.95
C GLU A 227 -11.90 3.48 -24.04
N GLY A 228 -10.89 2.59 -24.17
CA GLY A 228 -10.68 1.45 -23.29
C GLY A 228 -9.60 1.72 -22.24
N HIS A 229 -8.97 0.65 -21.74
CA HIS A 229 -7.98 0.69 -20.66
C HIS A 229 -6.77 1.61 -20.92
N ARG A 230 -6.42 1.85 -22.18
CA ARG A 230 -5.26 2.67 -22.60
C ARG A 230 -5.62 4.11 -22.97
N GLY A 231 -6.90 4.43 -23.12
CA GLY A 231 -7.34 5.80 -23.44
C GLY A 231 -6.81 6.86 -22.48
N PRO A 232 -6.82 6.64 -21.15
CA PRO A 232 -6.33 7.64 -20.19
C PRO A 232 -4.86 8.06 -20.33
N VAL A 233 -3.98 7.26 -20.94
CA VAL A 233 -2.56 7.59 -21.13
C VAL A 233 -2.25 8.31 -22.44
N GLN A 234 -3.25 8.63 -23.26
CA GLN A 234 -3.06 9.30 -24.54
C GLN A 234 -2.82 10.81 -24.41
N ASP A 235 -3.25 11.43 -23.30
CA ASP A 235 -3.13 12.88 -23.10
C ASP A 235 -2.46 13.24 -21.76
N PHE A 236 -1.18 12.97 -21.66
CA PHE A 236 -0.38 13.37 -20.49
C PHE A 236 -0.23 14.90 -20.38
N HIS A 237 -0.34 15.65 -21.48
CA HIS A 237 -0.23 17.11 -21.43
C HIS A 237 -1.33 17.71 -20.55
N ARG A 238 -2.56 17.30 -20.74
CA ARG A 238 -3.72 17.74 -19.96
C ARG A 238 -3.61 17.29 -18.48
N VAL A 239 -3.20 16.04 -18.26
CA VAL A 239 -2.98 15.50 -16.91
C VAL A 239 -1.93 16.33 -16.16
N PHE A 240 -0.79 16.62 -16.79
CA PHE A 240 0.29 17.37 -16.16
C PHE A 240 -0.08 18.84 -15.92
N ALA A 241 -0.77 19.47 -16.87
CA ALA A 241 -1.29 20.83 -16.68
C ALA A 241 -2.24 20.91 -15.47
N TRP A 242 -3.09 19.88 -15.30
CA TRP A 242 -3.97 19.78 -14.13
C TRP A 242 -3.17 19.59 -12.83
N LEU A 243 -2.13 18.72 -12.81
CA LEU A 243 -1.30 18.48 -11.64
C LEU A 243 -0.52 19.73 -11.23
N VAL A 244 0.24 20.35 -12.14
CA VAL A 244 1.16 21.46 -11.82
C VAL A 244 0.44 22.74 -11.38
N ALA A 245 -0.85 22.85 -11.64
CA ALA A 245 -1.69 23.96 -11.15
C ALA A 245 -2.00 23.87 -9.64
N ARG A 246 -1.58 22.80 -8.96
CA ARG A 246 -1.89 22.53 -7.54
C ARG A 246 -0.67 22.65 -6.68
N LYS A 247 -0.89 23.05 -5.43
CA LYS A 247 0.12 23.11 -4.39
C LYS A 247 -0.48 22.59 -3.09
N ARG A 248 0.24 21.74 -2.34
CA ARG A 248 -0.22 21.31 -1.02
C ARG A 248 -0.08 22.43 0.00
N ASP A 249 -0.85 22.35 1.07
CA ASP A 249 -0.59 23.12 2.30
C ASP A 249 0.33 22.28 3.20
N PRO A 250 1.60 22.69 3.39
CA PRO A 250 2.52 21.97 4.28
C PRO A 250 2.24 22.23 5.78
N HIS A 251 1.48 23.29 6.12
CA HIS A 251 1.28 23.79 7.47
C HIS A 251 -0.20 24.00 7.82
N PRO A 252 -1.08 22.99 7.63
CA PRO A 252 -2.49 23.17 7.87
C PRO A 252 -2.77 23.47 9.35
N GLN A 253 -3.72 24.39 9.60
CA GLN A 253 -4.20 24.71 10.95
C GLN A 253 -5.11 23.61 11.49
N SER A 254 -5.75 22.86 10.62
CA SER A 254 -6.57 21.71 10.98
C SER A 254 -6.60 20.68 9.88
N TYR A 255 -6.74 19.41 10.26
CA TYR A 255 -6.92 18.29 9.33
C TYR A 255 -7.65 17.13 9.98
N PHE A 256 -8.12 16.23 9.13
CA PHE A 256 -8.65 14.92 9.49
C PHE A 256 -7.80 13.85 8.80
N PHE A 257 -7.48 12.77 9.52
CA PHE A 257 -6.65 11.69 9.00
C PHE A 257 -7.16 10.33 9.50
N GLU A 258 -7.39 9.41 8.56
CA GLU A 258 -7.73 8.00 8.80
C GLU A 258 -6.48 7.12 8.68
N VAL A 259 -6.33 6.19 9.61
CA VAL A 259 -5.18 5.29 9.72
C VAL A 259 -5.67 3.86 9.82
N ASP A 260 -5.29 3.05 8.87
CA ASP A 260 -5.60 1.61 8.81
C ASP A 260 -4.56 0.76 9.55
N THR A 261 -3.30 1.18 9.49
CA THR A 261 -2.16 0.54 10.14
C THR A 261 -1.16 1.57 10.67
N PRO A 262 -0.43 1.30 11.77
CA PRO A 262 0.54 2.25 12.32
C PRO A 262 1.71 2.58 11.37
N VAL A 263 1.98 1.75 10.36
CA VAL A 263 3.02 2.03 9.36
C VAL A 263 2.70 3.29 8.56
N HIS A 264 1.41 3.59 8.37
CA HIS A 264 0.88 4.80 7.74
C HIS A 264 0.37 5.84 8.75
N GLY A 265 0.78 5.72 10.01
CA GLY A 265 0.24 6.53 11.10
C GLY A 265 0.62 8.01 11.09
N SER A 266 1.53 8.47 10.22
CA SER A 266 2.08 9.83 10.26
C SER A 266 1.46 10.76 9.25
N ALA A 267 0.92 11.89 9.73
CA ALA A 267 0.49 12.98 8.86
C ALA A 267 0.74 14.35 9.55
N TRP A 268 1.34 15.29 8.83
CA TRP A 268 1.71 16.64 9.30
C TRP A 268 2.43 16.61 10.65
N TRP A 269 1.77 17.06 11.72
CA TRP A 269 2.34 17.19 13.05
C TRP A 269 1.82 16.15 14.06
N THR A 270 1.15 15.06 13.58
CA THR A 270 0.77 13.91 14.42
C THR A 270 1.24 12.58 13.84
N THR A 271 1.44 11.61 14.74
CA THR A 271 1.78 10.22 14.38
C THR A 271 0.99 9.27 15.28
N VAL A 272 0.10 8.46 14.71
CA VAL A 272 -0.51 7.33 15.41
C VAL A 272 0.56 6.26 15.58
N GLU A 273 1.09 6.12 16.79
CA GLU A 273 2.13 5.15 17.09
C GLU A 273 1.55 3.77 17.40
N LYS A 274 0.32 3.74 17.94
CA LYS A 274 -0.37 2.50 18.28
C LYS A 274 -1.88 2.66 18.14
N ILE A 275 -2.48 1.71 17.41
CA ILE A 275 -3.94 1.56 17.29
C ILE A 275 -4.45 0.76 18.50
N ALA A 276 -5.57 1.17 19.09
CA ALA A 276 -6.13 0.55 20.30
C ALA A 276 -6.72 -0.84 20.00
N GLU A 277 -7.51 -0.93 18.95
CA GLU A 277 -8.11 -2.17 18.44
C GLU A 277 -7.60 -2.44 17.03
N PRO A 278 -6.50 -3.21 16.85
CA PRO A 278 -6.00 -3.58 15.53
C PRO A 278 -7.08 -4.25 14.68
N GLY A 279 -7.14 -3.89 13.39
CA GLY A 279 -8.19 -4.36 12.48
C GLY A 279 -9.40 -3.44 12.39
N ARG A 280 -9.39 -2.31 13.09
CA ARG A 280 -10.33 -1.19 12.96
C ARG A 280 -9.58 0.09 12.64
N MET A 281 -10.20 0.96 11.84
CA MET A 281 -9.63 2.27 11.52
C MET A 281 -9.40 3.09 12.78
N ALA A 282 -8.27 3.78 12.84
CA ALA A 282 -8.05 4.86 13.80
C ALA A 282 -8.27 6.21 13.10
N THR A 283 -8.72 7.22 13.84
CA THR A 283 -8.91 8.56 13.30
C THR A 283 -8.25 9.62 14.16
N VAL A 284 -7.72 10.63 13.51
CA VAL A 284 -7.15 11.83 14.12
C VAL A 284 -7.83 13.04 13.48
N ARG A 285 -8.55 13.82 14.28
CA ARG A 285 -8.88 15.19 13.93
C ARG A 285 -8.02 16.10 14.79
N ALA A 286 -7.24 16.94 14.14
CA ALA A 286 -6.28 17.80 14.79
C ALA A 286 -6.52 19.26 14.39
N GLU A 287 -6.54 20.16 15.38
CA GLU A 287 -6.85 21.58 15.19
C GLU A 287 -5.94 22.46 16.07
N ALA A 288 -5.21 23.36 15.46
CA ALA A 288 -4.51 24.46 16.12
C ALA A 288 -5.50 25.62 16.29
N THR A 289 -6.12 25.72 17.47
CA THR A 289 -7.07 26.79 17.76
C THR A 289 -6.39 28.13 18.04
N SER A 290 -5.09 28.10 18.34
CA SER A 290 -4.20 29.24 18.40
C SER A 290 -2.74 28.77 18.23
N ARG A 291 -1.79 29.70 18.15
CA ARG A 291 -0.36 29.34 18.13
C ARG A 291 0.15 28.65 19.40
N THR A 292 -0.65 28.62 20.47
CA THR A 292 -0.29 28.00 21.76
C THR A 292 -1.31 26.98 22.23
N THR A 293 -2.26 26.58 21.37
CA THR A 293 -3.32 25.66 21.76
C THR A 293 -3.64 24.67 20.64
N VAL A 294 -3.62 23.39 20.97
CA VAL A 294 -4.02 22.29 20.06
C VAL A 294 -5.15 21.47 20.67
N HIS A 295 -6.12 21.17 19.84
CA HIS A 295 -7.24 20.29 20.14
C HIS A 295 -7.17 19.04 19.28
N LEU A 296 -7.24 17.86 19.90
CA LEU A 296 -7.19 16.55 19.27
C LEU A 296 -8.47 15.79 19.54
N GLN A 297 -9.10 15.24 18.50
CA GLN A 297 -10.17 14.25 18.62
C GLN A 297 -9.63 12.94 18.07
N LEU A 298 -9.57 11.91 18.92
CA LEU A 298 -8.92 10.64 18.63
C LEU A 298 -9.92 9.50 18.81
N GLU A 299 -10.06 8.66 17.77
CA GLU A 299 -10.85 7.43 17.84
C GLU A 299 -9.95 6.24 17.56
N ASN A 300 -10.06 5.19 18.34
CA ASN A 300 -9.29 3.96 18.21
C ASN A 300 -7.75 4.16 18.25
N VAL A 301 -7.28 5.21 18.93
CA VAL A 301 -5.86 5.52 19.11
C VAL A 301 -5.43 5.15 20.53
N ALA A 302 -4.42 4.30 20.68
CA ALA A 302 -3.81 3.98 21.97
C ALA A 302 -2.61 4.89 22.28
N GLU A 303 -1.79 5.21 21.27
CA GLU A 303 -0.64 6.09 21.44
C GLU A 303 -0.51 7.04 20.23
N LEU A 304 -0.28 8.32 20.51
CA LEU A 304 -0.08 9.38 19.53
C LEU A 304 1.16 10.19 19.86
N GLY A 305 2.01 10.42 18.88
CA GLY A 305 3.06 11.43 18.90
C GLY A 305 2.54 12.76 18.33
N PHE A 306 2.78 13.87 19.03
CA PHE A 306 2.51 15.22 18.57
C PHE A 306 3.83 15.99 18.50
N THR A 307 4.24 16.36 17.28
CA THR A 307 5.46 17.15 17.01
C THR A 307 5.03 18.52 16.51
N PRO A 308 5.09 19.59 17.32
CA PRO A 308 4.59 20.90 16.89
C PRO A 308 5.38 21.43 15.71
N ASP A 309 4.66 21.89 14.69
CA ASP A 309 5.20 22.57 13.53
C ASP A 309 5.42 24.06 13.87
N PRO A 310 6.65 24.61 13.79
CA PRO A 310 6.91 26.02 14.13
C PRO A 310 6.16 27.03 13.25
N ALA A 311 5.75 26.65 12.05
CA ALA A 311 4.91 27.50 11.21
C ALA A 311 3.48 27.65 11.76
N VAL A 312 2.99 26.61 12.46
CA VAL A 312 1.64 26.56 13.05
C VAL A 312 1.66 27.00 14.51
N PHE A 313 2.64 26.53 15.28
CA PHE A 313 2.71 26.72 16.73
C PHE A 313 3.86 27.62 17.16
N ASP A 314 3.70 28.31 18.28
CA ASP A 314 4.79 29.02 18.97
C ASP A 314 5.52 28.05 19.89
N VAL A 315 6.57 27.42 19.34
CA VAL A 315 7.35 26.38 20.03
C VAL A 315 8.20 26.94 21.20
N GLU A 316 8.34 28.27 21.30
CA GLU A 316 9.00 28.91 22.42
C GLU A 316 8.12 28.99 23.67
N GLN A 317 6.83 28.82 23.54
CA GLN A 317 5.88 28.82 24.65
C GLN A 317 5.41 27.39 25.00
N ALA A 318 4.78 27.26 26.17
CA ALA A 318 4.12 26.03 26.54
C ALA A 318 2.78 25.92 25.82
N LEU A 319 2.57 24.81 25.10
CA LEU A 319 1.35 24.53 24.34
C LEU A 319 0.30 23.89 25.25
N ALA A 320 -0.91 24.42 25.25
CA ALA A 320 -2.07 23.79 25.86
C ALA A 320 -2.59 22.68 24.93
N VAL A 321 -2.66 21.45 25.42
CA VAL A 321 -3.08 20.28 24.66
C VAL A 321 -4.34 19.70 25.27
N SER A 322 -5.37 19.48 24.45
CA SER A 322 -6.59 18.78 24.83
C SER A 322 -6.88 17.60 23.93
N VAL A 323 -7.47 16.54 24.50
CA VAL A 323 -7.91 15.35 23.77
C VAL A 323 -9.39 15.14 24.07
N GLY A 324 -10.24 15.25 23.05
CA GLY A 324 -11.68 15.33 23.23
C GLY A 324 -12.05 16.51 24.14
N ASN A 325 -12.84 16.27 25.17
CA ASN A 325 -13.25 17.29 26.15
C ASN A 325 -12.31 17.38 27.36
N THR A 326 -11.13 16.71 27.31
CA THR A 326 -10.24 16.65 28.47
C THR A 326 -8.95 17.42 28.19
N GLU A 327 -8.57 18.33 29.06
CA GLU A 327 -7.25 18.97 29.01
C GLU A 327 -6.18 17.94 29.42
N ALA A 328 -5.23 17.67 28.54
CA ALA A 328 -4.07 16.81 28.84
C ALA A 328 -2.99 17.58 29.60
N GLY A 329 -2.96 18.91 29.49
CA GLY A 329 -2.05 19.80 30.19
C GLY A 329 -1.38 20.84 29.29
N ARG A 330 -0.37 21.52 29.88
CA ARG A 330 0.50 22.48 29.17
C ARG A 330 1.92 21.97 29.13
N PHE A 331 2.51 21.93 27.93
CA PHE A 331 3.81 21.31 27.70
C PHE A 331 4.73 22.24 26.91
N LYS A 332 5.94 22.47 27.41
CA LYS A 332 7.05 22.98 26.60
C LYS A 332 7.65 21.83 25.82
N ILE A 333 7.58 21.87 24.50
CA ILE A 333 8.07 20.81 23.60
C ILE A 333 9.24 21.40 22.80
N PRO A 334 10.49 21.15 23.22
CA PRO A 334 11.69 21.67 22.52
C PRO A 334 11.81 21.12 21.09
N ALA A 335 12.54 21.84 20.26
CA ALA A 335 12.87 21.36 18.91
C ALA A 335 13.51 19.96 18.96
N GLY A 336 13.09 19.07 18.06
CA GLY A 336 13.52 17.67 18.04
C GLY A 336 12.85 16.78 19.07
N GLN A 337 11.87 17.30 19.83
CA GLN A 337 11.04 16.50 20.74
C GLN A 337 9.57 16.47 20.29
N ALA A 338 8.85 15.48 20.77
CA ALA A 338 7.42 15.30 20.57
C ALA A 338 6.72 15.06 21.92
N LEU A 339 5.47 15.46 22.02
CA LEU A 339 4.60 15.05 23.10
C LEU A 339 4.00 13.70 22.76
N ARG A 340 4.33 12.67 23.53
CA ARG A 340 3.69 11.37 23.44
C ARG A 340 2.47 11.33 24.33
N LEU A 341 1.33 11.06 23.74
CA LEU A 341 0.04 10.84 24.39
C LEU A 341 -0.26 9.34 24.41
N SER A 342 -0.51 8.78 25.57
CA SER A 342 -0.86 7.36 25.74
C SER A 342 -2.19 7.24 26.49
N ASN A 343 -3.14 6.48 25.92
CA ASN A 343 -4.41 6.18 26.55
C ASN A 343 -4.25 4.97 27.48
N VAL A 344 -4.38 5.20 28.78
CA VAL A 344 -4.33 4.15 29.80
C VAL A 344 -5.69 4.09 30.49
N SER A 345 -6.46 3.05 30.20
CA SER A 345 -7.80 2.84 30.78
C SER A 345 -8.74 4.05 30.65
N GLY A 346 -8.77 4.67 29.46
CA GLY A 346 -9.61 5.81 29.15
C GLY A 346 -9.05 7.17 29.61
N ARG A 347 -7.86 7.21 30.19
CA ARG A 347 -7.19 8.44 30.60
C ARG A 347 -5.93 8.69 29.79
N TRP A 348 -5.77 9.88 29.27
CA TRP A 348 -4.58 10.30 28.54
C TRP A 348 -3.45 10.69 29.48
N ARG A 349 -2.30 10.07 29.27
CA ARG A 349 -1.02 10.47 29.89
C ARG A 349 -0.17 11.14 28.83
N ALA A 350 0.56 12.18 29.22
CA ALA A 350 1.40 12.95 28.32
C ALA A 350 2.84 12.97 28.81
N GLU A 351 3.80 12.75 27.92
CA GLU A 351 5.22 12.75 28.22
C GLU A 351 5.98 13.35 27.04
N VAL A 352 6.91 14.28 27.31
CA VAL A 352 7.79 14.83 26.27
C VAL A 352 8.98 13.88 26.05
N LYS A 353 9.18 13.44 24.81
CA LYS A 353 10.23 12.49 24.40
C LYS A 353 10.92 12.96 23.13
N PRO A 354 12.11 12.45 22.80
CA PRO A 354 12.70 12.68 21.49
C PRO A 354 11.69 12.35 20.38
N ALA A 355 11.52 13.28 19.43
CA ALA A 355 10.68 13.04 18.27
C ALA A 355 11.26 11.89 17.46
N GLN A 356 10.42 10.94 17.09
CA GLN A 356 10.84 9.95 16.11
C GLN A 356 10.83 10.64 14.74
N PRO A 357 11.94 10.63 13.99
CA PRO A 357 11.94 11.22 12.67
C PRO A 357 10.87 10.53 11.82
N LYS A 358 10.12 11.33 11.06
CA LYS A 358 9.24 10.79 10.01
C LYS A 358 10.17 10.21 8.94
N ALA A 359 10.49 8.92 9.08
CA ALA A 359 11.31 8.23 8.10
C ALA A 359 10.47 8.04 6.84
N LEU A 360 10.71 8.86 5.81
CA LEU A 360 10.15 8.63 4.48
C LEU A 360 10.84 7.44 3.80
N THR A 361 12.05 7.10 4.23
CA THR A 361 12.87 6.03 3.65
C THR A 361 13.24 5.00 4.71
N GLY A 362 13.05 3.74 4.37
CA GLY A 362 13.20 2.63 5.30
C GLY A 362 11.88 2.28 5.99
N PHE A 363 11.64 0.98 6.18
CA PHE A 363 10.48 0.56 6.95
C PHE A 363 10.73 0.79 8.43
N ARG A 364 9.86 1.57 9.05
CA ARG A 364 9.67 1.46 10.47
C ARG A 364 9.13 0.05 10.74
N GLN A 365 9.86 -0.74 11.50
CA GLN A 365 9.42 -2.08 11.86
C GLN A 365 8.22 -1.98 12.81
N PHE A 366 7.15 -2.69 12.46
CA PHE A 366 5.96 -2.86 13.29
C PHE A 366 5.68 -4.35 13.42
N PRO A 367 6.43 -5.07 14.27
CA PRO A 367 6.19 -6.47 14.52
C PRO A 367 4.81 -6.67 15.14
N VAL A 368 4.02 -7.58 14.57
CA VAL A 368 2.62 -7.82 14.96
C VAL A 368 2.37 -9.24 15.44
N ALA A 369 3.16 -10.20 14.97
CA ALA A 369 3.02 -11.61 15.30
C ALA A 369 4.34 -12.34 15.09
N THR A 370 4.34 -13.64 15.35
CA THR A 370 5.40 -14.57 14.98
C THR A 370 4.84 -15.71 14.16
N ALA A 371 5.63 -16.28 13.26
CA ALA A 371 5.31 -17.53 12.55
C ALA A 371 6.42 -18.56 12.81
N PRO A 372 6.10 -19.80 13.25
CA PRO A 372 7.12 -20.81 13.55
C PRO A 372 7.83 -21.30 12.28
N GLU A 373 7.23 -21.18 11.13
CA GLU A 373 7.73 -21.55 9.82
C GLU A 373 7.13 -20.65 8.73
N GLU A 374 7.69 -20.68 7.52
CA GLU A 374 7.10 -19.99 6.37
C GLU A 374 5.72 -20.56 6.03
N ILE A 375 4.76 -19.68 5.74
CA ILE A 375 3.38 -20.05 5.42
C ILE A 375 3.08 -19.62 4.00
N ASP A 376 2.92 -20.58 3.12
CA ASP A 376 2.73 -20.40 1.70
C ASP A 376 1.28 -20.67 1.21
N MET A 377 1.05 -20.43 -0.08
CA MET A 377 -0.21 -20.63 -0.78
C MET A 377 -0.22 -21.94 -1.58
N VAL A 378 0.39 -23.02 -1.08
CA VAL A 378 0.58 -24.29 -1.81
C VAL A 378 -0.41 -25.37 -1.36
N GLY A 379 -0.81 -26.24 -2.30
CA GLY A 379 -1.69 -27.41 -2.08
C GLY A 379 -3.14 -27.17 -2.46
N THR A 380 -3.97 -28.24 -2.37
CA THR A 380 -5.42 -28.17 -2.59
C THR A 380 -6.07 -27.33 -1.49
N GLU A 381 -5.90 -27.71 -0.24
CA GLU A 381 -6.12 -26.86 0.92
C GLU A 381 -4.83 -26.09 1.24
N LYS A 382 -4.92 -24.76 1.28
CA LYS A 382 -3.78 -23.84 1.43
C LYS A 382 -3.75 -23.27 2.84
N ARG A 383 -2.66 -23.51 3.58
CA ARG A 383 -2.52 -23.02 4.97
C ARG A 383 -2.66 -21.51 5.06
N LEU A 384 -2.02 -20.77 4.16
CA LEU A 384 -2.12 -19.31 4.13
C LEU A 384 -3.55 -18.85 3.86
N ALA A 385 -4.27 -19.51 2.95
CA ALA A 385 -5.66 -19.15 2.67
C ALA A 385 -6.62 -19.55 3.82
N ASN A 386 -6.32 -20.60 4.58
CA ASN A 386 -7.05 -20.90 5.82
C ASN A 386 -6.95 -19.72 6.80
N TRP A 387 -5.74 -19.22 7.02
CA TRP A 387 -5.50 -18.06 7.89
C TRP A 387 -6.17 -16.79 7.36
N ILE A 388 -6.08 -16.52 6.04
CA ILE A 388 -6.73 -15.38 5.39
C ILE A 388 -8.24 -15.44 5.59
N THR A 389 -8.88 -16.59 5.32
CA THR A 389 -10.33 -16.73 5.45
C THR A 389 -10.79 -16.65 6.91
N ASP A 390 -9.98 -17.12 7.86
CA ASP A 390 -10.25 -16.94 9.28
C ASP A 390 -10.17 -15.46 9.69
N ALA A 391 -9.18 -14.73 9.16
CA ALA A 391 -9.06 -13.28 9.38
C ALA A 391 -10.27 -12.50 8.86
N MET A 392 -10.71 -12.81 7.62
CA MET A 392 -11.89 -12.19 7.01
C MET A 392 -13.16 -12.46 7.85
N ARG A 393 -13.36 -13.71 8.25
CA ARG A 393 -14.48 -14.12 9.10
C ARG A 393 -14.47 -13.41 10.46
N ALA A 394 -13.33 -13.38 11.12
CA ALA A 394 -13.18 -12.75 12.42
C ALA A 394 -13.41 -11.23 12.37
N ALA A 395 -12.96 -10.57 11.29
CA ALA A 395 -13.12 -9.13 11.11
C ALA A 395 -14.58 -8.72 10.88
N THR A 396 -15.39 -9.57 10.22
CA THR A 396 -16.77 -9.26 9.83
C THR A 396 -17.83 -10.00 10.64
N GLN A 397 -17.42 -10.94 11.49
CA GLN A 397 -18.31 -11.86 12.23
C GLN A 397 -19.25 -12.66 11.31
N ALA A 398 -18.83 -12.92 10.06
CA ALA A 398 -19.58 -13.71 9.12
C ALA A 398 -19.60 -15.20 9.49
N ASP A 399 -20.64 -15.93 9.10
CA ASP A 399 -20.71 -17.38 9.29
C ASP A 399 -19.64 -18.09 8.45
N ILE A 400 -19.41 -17.59 7.23
CA ILE A 400 -18.55 -18.22 6.22
C ILE A 400 -17.67 -17.15 5.56
N ALA A 401 -16.41 -17.48 5.28
CA ALA A 401 -15.54 -16.72 4.40
C ALA A 401 -15.20 -17.54 3.16
N LEU A 402 -15.21 -16.89 1.98
CA LEU A 402 -14.78 -17.44 0.70
C LEU A 402 -13.64 -16.61 0.14
N TYR A 403 -12.56 -17.26 -0.25
CA TYR A 403 -11.39 -16.62 -0.83
C TYR A 403 -10.96 -17.35 -2.12
N ASN A 404 -10.84 -16.59 -3.20
CA ASN A 404 -10.36 -17.15 -4.46
C ASN A 404 -8.87 -16.89 -4.63
N ALA A 405 -8.07 -17.92 -4.41
CA ALA A 405 -6.62 -17.85 -4.51
C ALA A 405 -6.07 -17.74 -5.96
N VAL A 406 -6.91 -17.81 -6.99
CA VAL A 406 -6.49 -17.73 -8.42
C VAL A 406 -5.70 -16.46 -8.72
N TYR A 407 -6.09 -15.36 -8.13
CA TYR A 407 -5.43 -14.07 -8.36
C TYR A 407 -4.33 -13.75 -7.36
N TYR A 408 -4.09 -14.62 -6.38
CA TYR A 408 -3.05 -14.39 -5.38
C TYR A 408 -1.68 -14.22 -6.02
N ARG A 409 -1.03 -13.10 -5.71
CA ARG A 409 0.33 -12.75 -6.13
C ARG A 409 1.17 -12.26 -4.96
N GLY A 410 0.68 -12.49 -3.74
CA GLY A 410 1.35 -12.13 -2.52
C GLY A 410 2.63 -12.95 -2.29
N LEU A 411 3.40 -12.51 -1.32
CA LEU A 411 4.52 -13.29 -0.79
C LEU A 411 4.03 -14.19 0.33
N PRO A 412 4.70 -15.33 0.58
CA PRO A 412 4.49 -16.10 1.80
C PRO A 412 4.70 -15.25 3.06
N ILE A 413 4.07 -15.62 4.15
CA ILE A 413 4.41 -15.07 5.47
C ILE A 413 5.72 -15.70 5.91
N PRO A 414 6.77 -14.91 6.22
CA PRO A 414 8.09 -15.44 6.56
C PRO A 414 8.08 -16.12 7.94
N ALA A 415 8.99 -17.06 8.15
CA ALA A 415 9.27 -17.61 9.47
C ALA A 415 9.90 -16.55 10.39
N GLY A 416 9.61 -16.61 11.68
CA GLY A 416 10.13 -15.68 12.68
C GLY A 416 9.17 -14.52 12.98
N THR A 417 9.72 -13.33 13.14
CA THR A 417 8.93 -12.12 13.39
C THR A 417 8.19 -11.71 12.12
N VAL A 418 6.89 -11.49 12.23
CA VAL A 418 6.02 -11.01 11.15
C VAL A 418 5.73 -9.53 11.37
N ASP A 419 6.07 -8.73 10.38
CA ASP A 419 5.83 -7.28 10.35
C ASP A 419 4.55 -6.95 9.58
N ILE A 420 4.00 -5.74 9.79
CA ILE A 420 2.83 -5.26 9.02
C ILE A 420 3.12 -5.28 7.51
N VAL A 421 4.35 -4.97 7.11
CA VAL A 421 4.76 -4.99 5.70
C VAL A 421 4.64 -6.38 5.08
N ASP A 422 4.92 -7.45 5.84
CA ASP A 422 4.73 -8.81 5.37
C ASP A 422 3.25 -9.09 5.08
N LEU A 423 2.33 -8.56 5.90
CA LEU A 423 0.89 -8.67 5.68
C LEU A 423 0.44 -7.88 4.44
N ILE A 424 1.00 -6.68 4.21
CA ILE A 424 0.76 -5.90 2.99
C ILE A 424 1.26 -6.68 1.76
N GLN A 425 2.43 -7.30 1.85
CA GLN A 425 2.97 -8.13 0.76
C GLN A 425 2.17 -9.42 0.55
N CYS A 426 1.65 -10.00 1.62
CA CYS A 426 0.78 -11.18 1.57
C CYS A 426 -0.58 -10.86 0.92
N SER A 427 -1.14 -9.67 1.08
CA SER A 427 -2.47 -9.29 0.60
C SER A 427 -2.55 -8.95 -0.89
N ARG A 428 -1.47 -9.11 -1.67
CA ARG A 428 -1.47 -8.77 -3.11
C ARG A 428 -2.24 -9.78 -3.97
N PRO A 429 -2.83 -9.39 -5.10
CA PRO A 429 -2.67 -8.08 -5.76
C PRO A 429 -3.67 -7.02 -5.30
N PHE A 430 -4.73 -7.37 -4.58
CA PHE A 430 -5.82 -6.45 -4.32
C PHE A 430 -6.00 -6.28 -2.81
N ASP A 431 -5.92 -5.04 -2.37
CA ASP A 431 -6.37 -4.65 -1.04
C ASP A 431 -7.72 -3.98 -1.20
N GLU A 432 -8.75 -4.78 -1.04
CA GLU A 432 -10.12 -4.36 -1.25
C GLU A 432 -10.89 -4.28 0.06
N GLU A 433 -11.99 -3.55 0.00
CA GLU A 433 -12.98 -3.58 1.07
C GLU A 433 -13.63 -4.95 1.15
N LEU A 434 -13.76 -5.50 2.34
CA LEU A 434 -14.54 -6.70 2.55
C LEU A 434 -16.03 -6.43 2.37
N VAL A 435 -16.73 -7.34 1.72
CA VAL A 435 -18.18 -7.28 1.55
C VAL A 435 -18.86 -8.48 2.18
N THR A 436 -20.07 -8.28 2.69
CA THR A 436 -20.89 -9.35 3.23
C THR A 436 -22.18 -9.51 2.43
N LEU A 437 -22.63 -10.75 2.29
CA LEU A 437 -23.87 -11.11 1.60
C LEU A 437 -24.61 -12.22 2.36
N ARG A 438 -25.86 -12.38 2.04
CA ARG A 438 -26.69 -13.46 2.59
C ARG A 438 -26.97 -14.48 1.50
N LEU A 439 -26.50 -15.71 1.69
CA LEU A 439 -26.64 -16.81 0.73
C LEU A 439 -27.16 -18.07 1.41
N SER A 440 -28.00 -18.80 0.73
CA SER A 440 -28.38 -20.15 1.15
C SER A 440 -27.21 -21.14 0.99
N GLY A 441 -27.20 -22.22 1.76
CA GLY A 441 -26.21 -23.29 1.58
C GLY A 441 -26.22 -23.88 0.17
N ARG A 442 -27.37 -23.90 -0.49
CA ARG A 442 -27.54 -24.34 -1.88
C ARG A 442 -26.81 -23.40 -2.86
N GLU A 443 -26.93 -22.08 -2.67
CA GLU A 443 -26.24 -21.09 -3.48
C GLU A 443 -24.72 -21.17 -3.26
N ILE A 444 -24.27 -21.31 -2.01
CA ILE A 444 -22.84 -21.44 -1.70
C ILE A 444 -22.29 -22.72 -2.36
N ARG A 445 -22.97 -23.86 -2.26
CA ARG A 445 -22.55 -25.10 -2.92
C ARG A 445 -22.45 -24.93 -4.44
N GLN A 446 -23.40 -24.22 -5.06
CA GLN A 446 -23.37 -23.93 -6.49
C GLN A 446 -22.16 -23.03 -6.85
N MET A 447 -21.81 -22.08 -5.98
CA MET A 447 -20.59 -21.26 -6.16
C MET A 447 -19.32 -22.10 -6.15
N LEU A 448 -19.19 -22.99 -5.16
CA LEU A 448 -18.04 -23.89 -5.06
C LEU A 448 -17.94 -24.75 -6.32
N GLU A 449 -19.05 -25.31 -6.78
CA GLU A 449 -19.14 -26.13 -8.01
C GLU A 449 -18.68 -25.33 -9.25
N ASN A 450 -19.17 -24.11 -9.42
CA ASN A 450 -18.87 -23.26 -10.57
C ASN A 450 -17.39 -22.82 -10.63
N ASN A 451 -16.68 -22.86 -9.51
CA ASN A 451 -15.26 -22.48 -9.41
C ASN A 451 -14.30 -23.68 -9.51
N LEU A 452 -14.79 -24.89 -9.63
CA LEU A 452 -13.91 -26.03 -9.86
C LEU A 452 -13.36 -26.00 -11.30
N PRO A 453 -12.08 -26.38 -11.50
CA PRO A 453 -11.46 -26.40 -12.81
C PRO A 453 -12.20 -27.32 -13.77
N ASP A 454 -12.29 -26.95 -15.05
CA ASP A 454 -12.94 -27.76 -16.08
C ASP A 454 -11.85 -28.57 -16.80
N PRO A 455 -11.81 -29.91 -16.60
CA PRO A 455 -10.83 -30.74 -17.28
C PRO A 455 -11.00 -30.60 -18.80
N GLY A 456 -10.02 -30.04 -19.49
CA GLY A 456 -10.03 -29.84 -20.94
C GLY A 456 -10.21 -28.39 -21.39
N LYS A 457 -10.42 -27.44 -20.46
CA LYS A 457 -10.30 -26.01 -20.76
C LYS A 457 -9.01 -25.47 -20.17
N SER A 458 -8.21 -24.80 -20.99
CA SER A 458 -7.08 -24.02 -20.47
C SER A 458 -7.64 -22.87 -19.63
N GLU A 459 -7.23 -22.80 -18.37
CA GLU A 459 -7.50 -21.64 -17.55
C GLU A 459 -6.85 -20.39 -18.19
N PRO A 460 -7.47 -19.20 -18.08
CA PRO A 460 -6.89 -17.98 -18.60
C PRO A 460 -5.45 -17.80 -18.10
N ALA A 461 -4.55 -17.31 -18.95
CA ALA A 461 -3.12 -17.15 -18.62
C ALA A 461 -2.86 -16.32 -17.33
N LEU A 462 -3.82 -15.53 -16.89
CA LEU A 462 -3.84 -14.82 -15.60
C LEU A 462 -4.10 -15.75 -14.39
N ALA A 463 -4.62 -16.96 -14.64
CA ALA A 463 -4.93 -17.92 -13.57
C ALA A 463 -3.72 -18.75 -13.12
N VAL A 464 -2.61 -18.70 -13.86
CA VAL A 464 -1.37 -19.38 -13.48
C VAL A 464 -0.52 -18.41 -12.69
N ASN A 465 -0.77 -18.30 -11.40
CA ASN A 465 0.18 -17.62 -10.55
C ASN A 465 1.40 -18.53 -10.27
N ARG A 466 2.53 -17.89 -9.94
CA ARG A 466 3.80 -18.59 -9.63
C ARG A 466 3.70 -19.52 -8.41
N ALA A 467 2.64 -19.42 -7.62
CA ALA A 467 2.41 -20.19 -6.40
C ALA A 467 1.63 -21.50 -6.62
N GLY A 468 1.27 -21.85 -7.87
CA GLY A 468 0.52 -23.08 -8.17
C GLY A 468 -0.89 -23.10 -7.54
N ALA A 469 -1.42 -21.94 -7.14
CA ALA A 469 -2.75 -21.80 -6.57
C ALA A 469 -3.78 -21.95 -7.70
N GLY A 470 -4.34 -23.14 -7.85
CA GLY A 470 -5.44 -23.40 -8.79
C GLY A 470 -6.73 -22.65 -8.43
N PRO A 471 -7.76 -22.72 -9.29
CA PRO A 471 -9.01 -21.97 -9.15
C PRO A 471 -9.90 -22.42 -7.99
N ILE A 472 -9.41 -23.24 -7.07
CA ILE A 472 -10.19 -23.82 -5.99
C ILE A 472 -10.42 -22.78 -4.90
N VAL A 473 -11.70 -22.52 -4.60
CA VAL A 473 -12.11 -21.59 -3.53
C VAL A 473 -11.67 -22.14 -2.18
N GLN A 474 -10.98 -21.31 -1.43
CA GLN A 474 -10.57 -21.57 -0.06
C GLN A 474 -11.63 -21.04 0.91
N VAL A 475 -11.84 -21.69 2.04
CA VAL A 475 -13.01 -21.46 2.87
C VAL A 475 -12.70 -21.43 4.36
N SER A 476 -13.52 -20.69 5.11
CA SER A 476 -13.63 -20.80 6.56
C SER A 476 -15.10 -20.84 6.96
N GLY A 477 -15.45 -21.63 7.99
CA GLY A 477 -16.82 -21.83 8.45
C GLY A 477 -17.57 -22.94 7.71
N LEU A 478 -16.95 -23.56 6.71
CA LEU A 478 -17.49 -24.75 6.03
C LEU A 478 -16.37 -25.72 5.66
N ARG A 479 -16.76 -26.93 5.25
CA ARG A 479 -15.89 -27.96 4.65
C ARG A 479 -16.57 -28.53 3.43
N TYR A 480 -15.78 -28.80 2.37
CA TYR A 480 -16.31 -29.49 1.20
C TYR A 480 -15.27 -30.41 0.56
N LYS A 481 -15.79 -31.45 -0.13
CA LYS A 481 -14.98 -32.35 -0.96
C LYS A 481 -15.47 -32.29 -2.39
N PHE A 482 -14.55 -32.45 -3.31
CA PHE A 482 -14.86 -32.44 -4.73
C PHE A 482 -14.14 -33.58 -5.47
N ASP A 483 -14.77 -34.06 -6.56
CA ASP A 483 -14.25 -35.07 -7.48
C ASP A 483 -14.32 -34.52 -8.91
N LEU A 484 -13.17 -34.21 -9.49
CA LEU A 484 -13.07 -33.67 -10.85
C LEU A 484 -13.44 -34.68 -11.94
N LYS A 485 -13.54 -35.98 -11.59
CA LYS A 485 -14.02 -37.03 -12.51
C LYS A 485 -15.54 -37.01 -12.72
N GLN A 486 -16.26 -36.35 -11.81
CA GLN A 486 -17.71 -36.18 -11.93
C GLN A 486 -18.06 -35.15 -13.01
N PRO A 487 -19.25 -35.28 -13.63
CA PRO A 487 -19.75 -34.26 -14.54
C PRO A 487 -19.85 -32.88 -13.90
N ALA A 488 -19.65 -31.82 -14.69
CA ALA A 488 -19.88 -30.46 -14.26
C ALA A 488 -21.29 -30.29 -13.65
N GLY A 489 -21.37 -29.61 -12.50
CA GLY A 489 -22.59 -29.48 -11.70
C GLY A 489 -22.78 -30.57 -10.63
N ARG A 490 -21.90 -31.59 -10.60
CA ARG A 490 -21.93 -32.68 -9.59
C ARG A 490 -20.55 -32.96 -8.97
N ARG A 491 -19.58 -32.08 -9.19
CA ARG A 491 -18.21 -32.29 -8.74
C ARG A 491 -17.99 -31.99 -7.25
N VAL A 492 -18.80 -31.13 -6.63
CA VAL A 492 -18.85 -31.00 -5.17
C VAL A 492 -19.64 -32.21 -4.63
N VAL A 493 -18.92 -33.21 -4.12
CA VAL A 493 -19.54 -34.48 -3.66
C VAL A 493 -20.01 -34.40 -2.21
N GLU A 494 -19.31 -33.68 -1.35
CA GLU A 494 -19.67 -33.41 0.04
C GLU A 494 -19.59 -31.92 0.35
N CYS A 495 -20.53 -31.42 1.15
CA CYS A 495 -20.52 -30.07 1.71
C CYS A 495 -21.32 -30.10 3.02
N ASN A 496 -20.75 -29.63 4.11
CA ASN A 496 -21.35 -29.68 5.44
C ASN A 496 -22.36 -28.57 5.73
N LEU A 497 -22.80 -27.81 4.71
CA LEU A 497 -23.83 -26.79 4.86
C LEU A 497 -25.23 -27.37 4.77
N ASP A 498 -26.14 -26.86 5.60
CA ASP A 498 -27.57 -27.02 5.41
C ASP A 498 -28.00 -26.26 4.14
N PRO A 499 -28.55 -26.93 3.10
CA PRO A 499 -28.85 -26.32 1.82
C PRO A 499 -29.88 -25.19 1.91
N ASP A 500 -30.80 -25.24 2.89
CA ASP A 500 -31.91 -24.32 3.02
C ASP A 500 -31.66 -23.19 4.05
N ARG A 501 -30.65 -23.36 4.89
CA ARG A 501 -30.21 -22.30 5.82
C ARG A 501 -29.53 -21.15 5.07
N THR A 502 -29.84 -19.91 5.48
CA THR A 502 -29.14 -18.69 5.01
C THR A 502 -27.96 -18.37 5.91
N TYR A 503 -26.82 -18.15 5.30
CA TYR A 503 -25.55 -17.79 5.95
C TYR A 503 -25.14 -16.37 5.59
N THR A 504 -24.46 -15.69 6.51
CA THR A 504 -23.70 -14.47 6.20
C THR A 504 -22.33 -14.88 5.66
N VAL A 505 -22.03 -14.46 4.44
CA VAL A 505 -20.79 -14.82 3.73
C VAL A 505 -19.94 -13.57 3.55
N VAL A 506 -18.65 -13.61 3.87
CA VAL A 506 -17.69 -12.54 3.58
C VAL A 506 -16.80 -12.90 2.41
N MET A 507 -16.52 -11.92 1.55
CA MET A 507 -15.63 -12.00 0.40
C MET A 507 -14.89 -10.67 0.21
N GLU A 508 -13.85 -10.67 -0.63
CA GLU A 508 -13.27 -9.44 -1.17
C GLU A 508 -14.23 -8.77 -2.16
N GLY A 509 -14.34 -7.44 -2.10
CA GLY A 509 -15.36 -6.69 -2.87
C GLY A 509 -15.26 -6.86 -4.38
N GLN A 510 -14.07 -6.92 -4.92
CA GLN A 510 -13.86 -7.06 -6.38
C GLN A 510 -14.10 -8.47 -6.92
N VAL A 511 -13.91 -9.49 -6.09
CA VAL A 511 -14.27 -10.87 -6.47
C VAL A 511 -15.73 -10.92 -6.89
N MET A 512 -16.57 -10.10 -6.25
CA MET A 512 -17.99 -9.95 -6.59
C MET A 512 -18.23 -9.29 -7.96
N ALA A 513 -17.33 -8.41 -8.39
CA ALA A 513 -17.49 -7.67 -9.64
C ALA A 513 -16.98 -8.45 -10.88
N ARG A 514 -16.18 -9.48 -10.68
CA ARG A 514 -15.58 -10.25 -11.79
C ARG A 514 -16.47 -11.39 -12.26
N ASP A 515 -17.05 -11.26 -13.44
CA ASP A 515 -17.65 -12.38 -14.19
C ASP A 515 -16.68 -13.53 -14.46
N THR A 516 -15.37 -13.22 -14.48
CA THR A 516 -14.28 -14.17 -14.78
C THR A 516 -14.15 -15.29 -13.76
N LEU A 517 -14.70 -15.16 -12.57
CA LEU A 517 -14.64 -16.18 -11.52
C LEU A 517 -15.79 -17.17 -11.53
N ARG A 518 -16.63 -17.18 -12.59
CA ARG A 518 -17.82 -18.05 -12.68
C ARG A 518 -18.82 -17.89 -11.53
N LEU A 519 -18.56 -16.92 -10.64
CA LEU A 519 -19.49 -16.47 -9.61
C LEU A 519 -20.53 -15.51 -10.19
N GLY A 520 -20.16 -14.85 -11.30
CA GLY A 520 -20.72 -13.60 -11.75
C GLY A 520 -22.18 -13.60 -12.17
N ALA A 521 -22.63 -14.59 -12.95
CA ALA A 521 -24.01 -14.55 -13.47
C ALA A 521 -25.06 -14.64 -12.34
N HIS A 522 -24.75 -15.36 -11.26
CA HIS A 522 -25.63 -15.49 -10.11
C HIS A 522 -25.58 -14.23 -9.22
N PHE A 523 -24.40 -13.63 -9.06
CA PHE A 523 -24.16 -12.52 -8.13
C PHE A 523 -24.51 -11.14 -8.67
N LYS A 524 -24.65 -10.94 -9.98
CA LYS A 524 -25.13 -9.68 -10.56
C LYS A 524 -26.46 -9.19 -9.95
N LYS A 525 -27.20 -10.10 -9.29
CA LYS A 525 -28.51 -9.82 -8.67
C LYS A 525 -28.49 -9.88 -7.14
N VAL A 526 -27.37 -10.25 -6.51
CA VAL A 526 -27.32 -10.37 -5.04
C VAL A 526 -26.95 -9.03 -4.42
N ASN A 527 -27.76 -8.59 -3.48
CA ASN A 527 -27.43 -7.42 -2.67
C ASN A 527 -26.29 -7.78 -1.70
N TYR A 528 -25.25 -6.98 -1.70
CA TYR A 528 -24.16 -7.07 -0.74
C TYR A 528 -24.08 -5.80 0.12
N THR A 529 -23.50 -5.93 1.30
CA THR A 529 -23.21 -4.82 2.19
C THR A 529 -21.69 -4.61 2.22
N THR A 530 -21.25 -3.40 1.94
CA THR A 530 -19.85 -3.04 2.11
C THR A 530 -19.53 -2.88 3.59
N THR A 531 -18.32 -3.25 3.98
CA THR A 531 -17.79 -3.01 5.32
C THR A 531 -16.75 -1.87 5.28
N PRO A 532 -16.49 -1.14 6.36
CA PRO A 532 -15.41 -0.16 6.40
C PRO A 532 -14.04 -0.82 6.67
N ILE A 533 -13.84 -2.08 6.24
CA ILE A 533 -12.68 -2.89 6.58
C ILE A 533 -11.93 -3.26 5.30
N GLY A 534 -10.73 -2.74 5.14
CA GLY A 534 -9.81 -3.17 4.09
C GLY A 534 -9.27 -4.57 4.36
N PHE A 535 -8.90 -5.28 3.31
CA PHE A 535 -8.41 -6.66 3.42
C PHE A 535 -7.14 -6.74 4.28
N THR A 536 -6.13 -5.90 4.01
CA THR A 536 -4.91 -5.82 4.84
C THR A 536 -5.23 -5.46 6.29
N THR A 537 -6.20 -4.57 6.53
CA THR A 537 -6.64 -4.19 7.87
C THR A 537 -7.20 -5.41 8.63
N ALA A 538 -7.97 -6.28 7.96
CA ALA A 538 -8.47 -7.51 8.55
C ALA A 538 -7.34 -8.48 8.93
N LEU A 539 -6.35 -8.65 8.05
CA LEU A 539 -5.16 -9.49 8.30
C LEU A 539 -4.36 -8.95 9.49
N TYR A 540 -4.10 -7.65 9.53
CA TYR A 540 -3.42 -6.99 10.63
C TYR A 540 -4.14 -7.23 11.97
N GLY A 541 -5.46 -7.00 12.00
CA GLY A 541 -6.25 -7.23 13.22
C GLY A 541 -6.24 -8.68 13.69
N HIS A 542 -6.26 -9.64 12.77
CA HIS A 542 -6.21 -11.07 13.11
C HIS A 542 -4.82 -11.46 13.65
N ALA A 543 -3.74 -11.05 12.98
CA ALA A 543 -2.37 -11.28 13.41
C ALA A 543 -2.09 -10.71 14.80
N ALA A 544 -2.47 -9.43 15.03
CA ALA A 544 -2.24 -8.75 16.30
C ALA A 544 -3.00 -9.38 17.47
N ARG A 545 -4.21 -9.91 17.24
CA ARG A 545 -4.98 -10.60 18.28
C ARG A 545 -4.43 -11.97 18.62
N SER A 546 -3.96 -12.72 17.61
CA SER A 546 -3.43 -14.08 17.83
C SER A 546 -1.99 -14.09 18.36
N GLY A 547 -1.18 -13.08 17.99
CA GLY A 547 0.25 -13.01 18.31
C GLY A 547 1.11 -14.07 17.62
N VAL A 548 0.49 -15.15 17.13
CA VAL A 548 1.14 -16.26 16.41
C VAL A 548 0.33 -16.60 15.17
N ILE A 549 1.00 -16.75 14.04
CA ILE A 549 0.41 -17.19 12.78
C ILE A 549 0.91 -18.61 12.51
N ASN A 550 0.06 -19.60 12.74
CA ASN A 550 0.38 -21.01 12.53
C ASN A 550 -0.87 -21.81 12.09
N PRO A 551 -1.41 -21.54 10.90
CA PRO A 551 -2.59 -22.25 10.42
C PRO A 551 -2.26 -23.71 10.08
N ALA A 552 -3.16 -24.62 10.43
CA ALA A 552 -3.10 -26.01 10.02
C ALA A 552 -3.89 -26.27 8.73
N ARG A 553 -3.66 -27.43 8.10
CA ARG A 553 -4.61 -28.04 7.17
C ARG A 553 -5.63 -28.81 8.00
N GLU A 554 -6.90 -28.54 7.81
CA GLU A 554 -8.00 -29.05 8.65
C GLU A 554 -9.03 -29.86 7.88
N GLY A 555 -8.73 -30.21 6.63
CA GLY A 555 -9.68 -30.88 5.74
C GLY A 555 -10.84 -29.96 5.34
N ARG A 556 -10.59 -28.65 5.19
CA ARG A 556 -11.61 -27.69 4.74
C ARG A 556 -11.93 -27.88 3.26
N VAL A 557 -10.92 -28.26 2.48
CA VAL A 557 -11.00 -28.44 1.02
C VAL A 557 -10.25 -29.71 0.63
N GLU A 558 -10.97 -30.73 0.19
CA GLU A 558 -10.38 -32.02 -0.18
C GLU A 558 -10.78 -32.44 -1.59
N GLU A 559 -9.79 -32.93 -2.36
CA GLU A 559 -10.03 -33.61 -3.62
C GLU A 559 -10.16 -35.11 -3.38
N VAL A 560 -11.28 -35.70 -3.78
CA VAL A 560 -11.49 -37.16 -3.74
C VAL A 560 -10.70 -37.77 -4.90
N ARG A 561 -9.72 -38.63 -4.59
CA ARG A 561 -8.82 -39.28 -5.58
C ARG A 561 -9.43 -40.53 -6.21
#